data_f2417c85672a24ec3053bb3e883f49a6
#
_entry.id   f2417c85672a24ec3053bb3e883f49a6
#
_cell.length_a   1.000
_cell.length_b   1.000
_cell.length_c   1.000
_cell.angle_alpha   90.00
_cell.angle_beta   90.00
_cell.angle_gamma   90.00
#
_symmetry.space_group_name_H-M   'P 1'
#
loop_
_entity.id
_entity.type
_entity.pdbx_description
1 polymer ?
#
loop_
_entity_poly.entity_id
_entity_poly.type
_entity_poly.pdbx_seq_one_letter_code
_entity_poly.pdbx_strand_id
1 'polypeptide(L)'
;ERIHTHIGSGSDPAVWQKVSGMSLDLCEKFPDVVSLNLGGGYKVGRMSGEKSTDLSLIGEPVKVAFQEFAKRTGRELKLEIEPGTFLLANSCSVVSTAQDIVETGTSEGHTFIKLDCGMTEVLRPSLYGAQHPLINVTSQGELASKTKKYVVVGHCCESGDLMTPAPDEPETISERELGEINIGDLVVIEGS
;
A
#
# COMPACT_ATOMS: atom_id res chain seq x y z
N GLU A 1 -9.15 -29.37 9.95
CA GLU A 1 -9.73 -28.02 10.09
C GLU A 1 -8.62 -26.97 10.14
N ARG A 2 -8.97 -25.68 10.11
CA ARG A 2 -8.02 -24.56 9.99
C ARG A 2 -8.28 -23.50 11.05
N ILE A 3 -7.21 -22.93 11.61
CA ILE A 3 -7.26 -21.68 12.35
C ILE A 3 -6.71 -20.57 11.46
N HIS A 4 -7.35 -19.41 11.48
CA HIS A 4 -6.93 -18.22 10.76
C HIS A 4 -6.74 -17.06 11.74
N THR A 5 -5.60 -16.39 11.62
CA THR A 5 -5.29 -15.14 12.32
C THR A 5 -4.78 -14.11 11.33
N HIS A 6 -5.18 -12.85 11.49
CA HIS A 6 -4.67 -11.76 10.69
C HIS A 6 -4.13 -10.66 11.61
N ILE A 7 -2.86 -10.31 11.44
CA ILE A 7 -2.16 -9.39 12.36
C ILE A 7 -2.25 -7.92 11.97
N GLY A 8 -2.89 -7.62 10.84
CA GLY A 8 -2.96 -6.27 10.28
C GLY A 8 -1.96 -6.04 9.15
N SER A 9 -1.98 -4.85 8.57
CA SER A 9 -1.15 -4.47 7.43
C SER A 9 0.12 -3.73 7.86
N GLY A 10 1.23 -3.95 7.15
CA GLY A 10 2.51 -3.25 7.36
C GLY A 10 3.22 -3.63 8.65
N SER A 11 3.01 -4.83 9.15
CA SER A 11 3.43 -5.26 10.48
C SER A 11 4.93 -5.40 10.63
N ASP A 12 5.41 -5.05 11.82
CA ASP A 12 6.76 -5.32 12.30
C ASP A 12 7.02 -6.84 12.32
N PRO A 13 8.20 -7.33 11.85
CA PRO A 13 8.62 -8.72 11.96
C PRO A 13 8.48 -9.32 13.36
N ALA A 14 8.73 -8.54 14.41
CA ALA A 14 8.57 -8.98 15.79
C ALA A 14 7.11 -9.28 16.16
N VAL A 15 6.16 -8.52 15.62
CA VAL A 15 4.71 -8.77 15.80
C VAL A 15 4.32 -10.07 15.12
N TRP A 16 4.83 -10.33 13.91
CA TRP A 16 4.61 -11.59 13.20
C TRP A 16 5.07 -12.81 14.00
N GLN A 17 6.28 -12.74 14.56
CA GLN A 17 6.83 -13.80 15.41
C GLN A 17 5.96 -14.05 16.63
N LYS A 18 5.58 -12.98 17.34
CA LYS A 18 4.73 -13.06 18.54
C LYS A 18 3.36 -13.68 18.23
N VAL A 19 2.68 -13.19 17.20
CA VAL A 19 1.35 -13.68 16.83
C VAL A 19 1.41 -15.10 16.31
N SER A 20 2.46 -15.47 15.57
CA SER A 20 2.68 -16.86 15.14
C SER A 20 2.79 -17.81 16.33
N GLY A 21 3.57 -17.44 17.36
CA GLY A 21 3.69 -18.21 18.62
C GLY A 21 2.34 -18.37 19.33
N MET A 22 1.62 -17.27 19.54
CA MET A 22 0.29 -17.29 20.17
C MET A 22 -0.72 -18.14 19.39
N SER A 23 -0.65 -18.10 18.06
CA SER A 23 -1.54 -18.90 17.18
C SER A 23 -1.22 -20.39 17.23
N LEU A 24 0.08 -20.75 17.34
CA LEU A 24 0.50 -22.14 17.52
C LEU A 24 0.06 -22.67 18.90
N ASP A 25 0.19 -21.89 19.97
CA ASP A 25 -0.31 -22.25 21.30
C ASP A 25 -1.83 -22.45 21.30
N LEU A 26 -2.57 -21.68 20.49
CA LEU A 26 -3.99 -21.91 20.30
C LEU A 26 -4.26 -23.21 19.56
N CYS A 27 -3.48 -23.55 18.54
CA CYS A 27 -3.61 -24.82 17.79
C CYS A 27 -3.42 -26.06 18.67
N GLU A 28 -2.70 -25.97 19.78
CA GLU A 28 -2.56 -27.10 20.72
C GLU A 28 -3.89 -27.49 21.36
N LYS A 29 -4.78 -26.53 21.58
CA LYS A 29 -6.10 -26.74 22.18
C LYS A 29 -7.11 -27.38 21.24
N PHE A 30 -6.78 -27.46 19.94
CA PHE A 30 -7.66 -27.99 18.91
C PHE A 30 -6.95 -29.12 18.13
N PRO A 31 -7.09 -30.39 18.55
CA PRO A 31 -6.34 -31.51 17.97
C PRO A 31 -6.67 -31.78 16.49
N ASP A 32 -7.85 -31.38 16.03
CA ASP A 32 -8.30 -31.60 14.65
C ASP A 32 -7.83 -30.53 13.66
N VAL A 33 -7.09 -29.52 14.14
CA VAL A 33 -6.51 -28.47 13.27
C VAL A 33 -5.29 -29.03 12.57
N VAL A 34 -5.27 -28.90 11.25
CA VAL A 34 -4.19 -29.38 10.37
C VAL A 34 -3.49 -28.23 9.61
N SER A 35 -4.09 -27.02 9.62
CA SER A 35 -3.44 -25.84 9.03
C SER A 35 -3.63 -24.60 9.88
N LEU A 36 -2.60 -23.74 9.88
CA LEU A 36 -2.62 -22.43 10.48
C LEU A 36 -2.38 -21.37 9.39
N ASN A 37 -3.37 -20.51 9.19
CA ASN A 37 -3.28 -19.37 8.30
C ASN A 37 -2.91 -18.12 9.12
N LEU A 38 -1.81 -17.47 8.76
CA LEU A 38 -1.33 -16.27 9.43
C LEU A 38 -1.73 -14.97 8.73
N GLY A 39 -2.62 -15.06 7.72
CA GLY A 39 -3.12 -13.90 6.99
C GLY A 39 -2.08 -13.27 6.06
N GLY A 40 -2.30 -12.01 5.74
CA GLY A 40 -1.46 -11.18 4.90
C GLY A 40 -0.82 -10.02 5.67
N GLY A 41 -0.74 -8.84 5.04
CA GLY A 41 -0.24 -7.62 5.66
C GLY A 41 1.24 -7.35 5.43
N TYR A 42 1.87 -8.03 4.47
CA TYR A 42 3.26 -7.77 4.09
C TYR A 42 3.37 -6.40 3.40
N LYS A 43 4.28 -5.55 3.90
CA LYS A 43 4.49 -4.20 3.39
C LYS A 43 5.18 -4.24 2.02
N VAL A 44 4.74 -3.34 1.14
CA VAL A 44 5.38 -3.06 -0.15
C VAL A 44 5.90 -1.64 -0.14
N GLY A 45 7.18 -1.46 -0.47
CA GLY A 45 7.74 -0.15 -0.73
C GLY A 45 7.33 0.32 -2.12
N ARG A 46 6.73 1.51 -2.20
CA ARG A 46 6.31 2.16 -3.44
C ARG A 46 7.18 3.36 -3.78
N MET A 47 7.54 4.14 -2.77
CA MET A 47 8.41 5.30 -2.92
C MET A 47 9.88 4.92 -2.74
N SER A 48 10.78 5.70 -3.31
CA SER A 48 12.24 5.44 -3.30
C SER A 48 12.86 5.27 -1.90
N GLY A 49 12.25 5.82 -0.86
CA GLY A 49 12.69 5.68 0.53
C GLY A 49 12.04 4.52 1.29
N GLU A 50 11.03 3.87 0.72
CA GLU A 50 10.29 2.80 1.37
C GLU A 50 10.94 1.44 1.14
N LYS A 51 10.80 0.55 2.12
CA LYS A 51 11.28 -0.84 2.01
C LYS A 51 10.11 -1.80 2.06
N SER A 52 10.17 -2.81 1.19
CA SER A 52 9.27 -3.96 1.27
C SER A 52 9.65 -4.87 2.44
N THR A 53 8.70 -5.66 2.89
CA THR A 53 8.92 -6.70 3.88
C THR A 53 9.99 -7.68 3.40
N ASP A 54 11.01 -7.91 4.23
CA ASP A 54 11.98 -8.99 4.01
C ASP A 54 11.36 -10.31 4.51
N LEU A 55 11.00 -11.16 3.56
CA LEU A 55 10.35 -12.44 3.86
C LEU A 55 11.26 -13.41 4.61
N SER A 56 12.58 -13.28 4.50
CA SER A 56 13.54 -14.14 5.22
C SER A 56 13.55 -13.79 6.71
N LEU A 57 13.50 -12.50 7.04
CA LEU A 57 13.45 -12.04 8.44
C LEU A 57 12.16 -12.48 9.16
N ILE A 58 11.05 -12.58 8.44
CA ILE A 58 9.78 -13.07 9.00
C ILE A 58 9.71 -14.59 8.95
N GLY A 59 10.10 -15.20 7.85
CA GLY A 59 9.88 -16.61 7.56
C GLY A 59 10.71 -17.57 8.42
N GLU A 60 11.98 -17.28 8.64
CA GLU A 60 12.85 -18.19 9.40
C GLU A 60 12.40 -18.37 10.87
N PRO A 61 12.07 -17.33 11.63
CA PRO A 61 11.52 -17.53 12.99
C PRO A 61 10.17 -18.26 13.00
N VAL A 62 9.30 -18.00 12.03
CA VAL A 62 8.01 -18.72 11.90
C VAL A 62 8.26 -20.21 11.62
N LYS A 63 9.17 -20.52 10.71
CA LYS A 63 9.57 -21.92 10.39
C LYS A 63 10.09 -22.64 11.65
N VAL A 64 10.96 -21.98 12.43
CA VAL A 64 11.47 -22.54 13.69
C VAL A 64 10.31 -22.82 14.67
N ALA A 65 9.39 -21.88 14.83
CA ALA A 65 8.22 -22.03 15.71
C ALA A 65 7.33 -23.21 15.30
N PHE A 66 7.09 -23.41 14.00
CA PHE A 66 6.35 -24.57 13.48
C PHE A 66 7.09 -25.90 13.73
N GLN A 67 8.41 -25.90 13.56
CA GLN A 67 9.22 -27.10 13.85
C GLN A 67 9.23 -27.46 15.35
N GLU A 68 9.29 -26.46 16.22
CA GLU A 68 9.19 -26.66 17.68
C GLU A 68 7.80 -27.15 18.08
N PHE A 69 6.75 -26.59 17.49
CA PHE A 69 5.38 -27.11 17.66
C PHE A 69 5.30 -28.58 17.28
N ALA A 70 5.82 -28.96 16.11
CA ALA A 70 5.79 -30.35 15.66
C ALA A 70 6.55 -31.29 16.61
N LYS A 71 7.73 -30.88 17.09
CA LYS A 71 8.51 -31.65 18.06
C LYS A 71 7.77 -31.83 19.41
N ARG A 72 7.10 -30.78 19.88
CA ARG A 72 6.41 -30.76 21.17
C ARG A 72 5.11 -31.56 21.15
N THR A 73 4.36 -31.47 20.06
CA THR A 73 3.01 -32.04 19.97
C THR A 73 2.92 -33.34 19.17
N GLY A 74 3.96 -33.68 18.39
CA GLY A 74 3.93 -34.80 17.44
C GLY A 74 3.06 -34.51 16.21
N ARG A 75 2.62 -33.28 16.00
CA ARG A 75 1.71 -32.86 14.90
C ARG A 75 2.40 -31.87 13.99
N GLU A 76 2.26 -32.06 12.68
CA GLU A 76 2.68 -31.08 11.69
C GLU A 76 1.48 -30.25 11.24
N LEU A 77 1.64 -28.93 11.22
CA LEU A 77 0.66 -28.00 10.67
C LEU A 77 1.14 -27.46 9.33
N LYS A 78 0.21 -27.34 8.39
CA LYS A 78 0.43 -26.60 7.15
C LYS A 78 0.37 -25.11 7.43
N LEU A 79 1.42 -24.35 7.03
CA LEU A 79 1.38 -22.89 7.01
C LEU A 79 0.63 -22.40 5.78
N GLU A 80 -0.28 -21.46 6.00
CA GLU A 80 -0.97 -20.71 4.94
C GLU A 80 -0.76 -19.22 5.15
N ILE A 81 -0.64 -18.44 4.07
CA ILE A 81 -0.49 -16.98 4.07
C ILE A 81 -1.32 -16.37 2.94
N GLU A 82 -1.66 -15.08 3.06
CA GLU A 82 -2.53 -14.34 2.14
C GLU A 82 -1.87 -13.03 1.66
N PRO A 83 -0.78 -13.09 0.87
CA PRO A 83 0.03 -11.91 0.52
C PRO A 83 -0.55 -11.14 -0.68
N GLY A 84 -1.74 -10.56 -0.58
CA GLY A 84 -2.42 -9.85 -1.67
C GLY A 84 -1.60 -8.67 -2.23
N THR A 85 -1.53 -7.57 -1.50
CA THR A 85 -0.80 -6.35 -1.89
C THR A 85 0.67 -6.63 -2.20
N PHE A 86 1.32 -7.49 -1.42
CA PHE A 86 2.74 -7.81 -1.60
C PHE A 86 3.07 -8.40 -2.98
N LEU A 87 2.15 -9.16 -3.55
CA LEU A 87 2.34 -9.79 -4.86
C LEU A 87 2.01 -8.86 -6.03
N LEU A 88 1.03 -7.97 -5.88
CA LEU A 88 0.41 -7.30 -7.01
C LEU A 88 0.66 -5.78 -7.06
N ALA A 89 0.90 -5.11 -5.94
CA ALA A 89 0.94 -3.65 -5.93
C ALA A 89 1.91 -3.04 -6.95
N ASN A 90 3.15 -3.54 -7.01
CA ASN A 90 4.15 -3.00 -7.93
C ASN A 90 4.01 -3.52 -9.38
N SER A 91 2.99 -4.32 -9.67
CA SER A 91 2.71 -4.81 -11.04
C SER A 91 1.52 -4.09 -11.68
N CYS A 92 0.83 -3.23 -10.93
CA CYS A 92 -0.35 -2.51 -11.40
C CYS A 92 -0.15 -1.00 -11.29
N SER A 93 -0.77 -0.27 -12.21
CA SER A 93 -0.85 1.19 -12.18
C SER A 93 -2.25 1.61 -12.61
N VAL A 94 -2.75 2.70 -12.03
CA VAL A 94 -3.95 3.38 -12.53
C VAL A 94 -3.50 4.49 -13.45
N VAL A 95 -4.11 4.58 -14.62
CA VAL A 95 -3.92 5.67 -15.58
C VAL A 95 -5.15 6.55 -15.54
N SER A 96 -4.95 7.83 -15.30
CA SER A 96 -5.99 8.83 -15.15
C SER A 96 -5.72 10.04 -16.05
N THR A 97 -6.74 10.79 -16.39
CA THR A 97 -6.64 11.99 -17.23
C THR A 97 -6.77 13.25 -16.39
N ALA A 98 -5.92 14.24 -16.61
CA ALA A 98 -6.07 15.57 -16.03
C ALA A 98 -7.29 16.28 -16.64
N GLN A 99 -8.35 16.46 -15.85
CA GLN A 99 -9.61 17.06 -16.27
C GLN A 99 -9.63 18.56 -16.12
N ASP A 100 -8.93 19.08 -15.09
CA ASP A 100 -8.92 20.50 -14.79
C ASP A 100 -7.65 20.87 -14.04
N ILE A 101 -7.22 22.13 -14.16
CA ILE A 101 -6.07 22.70 -13.45
C ILE A 101 -6.51 24.01 -12.83
N VAL A 102 -6.41 24.13 -11.51
CA VAL A 102 -6.85 25.31 -10.75
C VAL A 102 -5.70 25.88 -9.96
N GLU A 103 -5.41 27.16 -10.16
CA GLU A 103 -4.46 27.91 -9.34
C GLU A 103 -5.23 28.78 -8.33
N THR A 104 -4.84 28.72 -7.06
CA THR A 104 -5.50 29.50 -6.01
C THR A 104 -5.11 30.98 -6.00
N GLY A 105 -4.13 31.37 -6.81
CA GLY A 105 -3.82 32.78 -7.11
C GLY A 105 -3.22 33.59 -5.98
N THR A 106 -2.78 32.97 -4.88
CA THR A 106 -2.10 33.66 -3.77
C THR A 106 -0.63 33.25 -3.69
N SER A 107 0.20 34.04 -2.98
CA SER A 107 1.62 33.71 -2.75
C SER A 107 1.83 32.41 -1.95
N GLU A 108 0.83 32.01 -1.18
CA GLU A 108 0.81 30.78 -0.39
C GLU A 108 -0.16 29.73 -0.99
N GLY A 109 -0.58 29.98 -2.24
CA GLY A 109 -1.53 29.12 -2.92
C GLY A 109 -0.90 27.92 -3.59
N HIS A 110 -1.76 26.99 -4.02
CA HIS A 110 -1.37 25.77 -4.70
C HIS A 110 -1.89 25.74 -6.12
N THR A 111 -1.25 24.92 -6.96
CA THR A 111 -1.80 24.51 -8.25
C THR A 111 -2.39 23.11 -8.09
N PHE A 112 -3.70 23.00 -8.21
CA PHE A 112 -4.43 21.73 -8.13
C PHE A 112 -4.60 21.12 -9.51
N ILE A 113 -4.35 19.82 -9.62
CA ILE A 113 -4.71 19.00 -10.77
C ILE A 113 -5.85 18.10 -10.35
N LYS A 114 -6.97 18.16 -11.09
CA LYS A 114 -8.13 17.31 -10.88
C LYS A 114 -8.11 16.17 -11.89
N LEU A 115 -8.18 14.95 -11.36
CA LEU A 115 -8.18 13.73 -12.16
C LEU A 115 -9.61 13.19 -12.38
N ASP A 116 -9.79 12.34 -13.39
CA ASP A 116 -11.02 11.56 -13.60
C ASP A 116 -11.06 10.26 -12.77
N CYS A 117 -10.05 9.99 -11.95
CA CYS A 117 -10.07 8.98 -10.88
C CYS A 117 -9.92 9.65 -9.52
N GLY A 118 -10.18 8.91 -8.45
CA GLY A 118 -10.08 9.43 -7.11
C GLY A 118 -10.01 8.30 -6.07
N MET A 119 -10.45 8.61 -4.84
CA MET A 119 -10.45 7.66 -3.73
C MET A 119 -11.29 6.40 -3.99
N THR A 120 -12.17 6.42 -4.97
CA THR A 120 -12.98 5.26 -5.37
C THR A 120 -12.18 4.22 -6.14
N GLU A 121 -11.13 4.61 -6.83
CA GLU A 121 -10.20 3.73 -7.56
C GLU A 121 -8.90 3.51 -6.78
N VAL A 122 -8.36 4.54 -6.13
CA VAL A 122 -7.10 4.52 -5.37
C VAL A 122 -7.34 5.02 -3.95
N LEU A 123 -7.84 4.16 -3.09
CA LEU A 123 -8.29 4.52 -1.73
C LEU A 123 -7.14 4.85 -0.77
N ARG A 124 -5.97 4.24 -0.94
CA ARG A 124 -4.90 4.28 0.07
C ARG A 124 -4.37 5.67 0.44
N PRO A 125 -4.19 6.62 -0.49
CA PRO A 125 -3.83 7.99 -0.13
C PRO A 125 -4.82 8.63 0.82
N SER A 126 -6.11 8.57 0.50
CA SER A 126 -7.19 9.16 1.30
C SER A 126 -7.43 8.47 2.65
N LEU A 127 -7.15 7.16 2.75
CA LEU A 127 -7.41 6.39 3.98
C LEU A 127 -6.21 6.38 4.93
N TYR A 128 -4.99 6.36 4.40
CA TYR A 128 -3.78 6.13 5.19
C TYR A 128 -2.69 7.20 5.01
N GLY A 129 -2.90 8.22 4.17
CA GLY A 129 -1.81 9.10 3.76
C GLY A 129 -0.72 8.38 2.96
N ALA A 130 -1.07 7.23 2.36
CA ALA A 130 -0.10 6.41 1.64
C ALA A 130 0.40 7.15 0.39
N GLN A 131 1.69 7.01 0.13
CA GLN A 131 2.33 7.65 -0.99
C GLN A 131 2.40 6.71 -2.19
N HIS A 132 2.12 7.26 -3.37
CA HIS A 132 2.27 6.55 -4.64
C HIS A 132 3.15 7.38 -5.58
N PRO A 133 4.04 6.77 -6.38
CA PRO A 133 4.70 7.48 -7.47
C PRO A 133 3.67 7.97 -8.48
N LEU A 134 3.82 9.21 -8.92
CA LEU A 134 2.99 9.83 -9.95
C LEU A 134 3.89 10.22 -11.12
N ILE A 135 3.49 9.82 -12.32
CA ILE A 135 4.21 10.13 -13.56
C ILE A 135 3.24 10.83 -14.52
N ASN A 136 3.64 12.02 -14.97
CA ASN A 136 2.90 12.71 -16.02
C ASN A 136 3.38 12.27 -17.41
N VAL A 137 2.44 11.90 -18.26
CA VAL A 137 2.67 11.59 -19.67
C VAL A 137 1.80 12.55 -20.48
N THR A 138 2.42 13.31 -21.37
CA THR A 138 1.67 14.25 -22.24
C THR A 138 0.69 13.50 -23.14
N SER A 139 -0.32 14.18 -23.62
CA SER A 139 -1.30 13.62 -24.57
C SER A 139 -0.67 13.07 -25.86
N GLN A 140 0.61 13.37 -26.11
CA GLN A 140 1.40 12.83 -27.20
C GLN A 140 2.24 11.59 -26.85
N GLY A 141 2.16 11.15 -25.58
CA GLY A 141 2.89 9.97 -25.12
C GLY A 141 4.33 10.24 -24.65
N GLU A 142 4.69 11.50 -24.44
CA GLU A 142 6.04 11.90 -24.00
C GLU A 142 6.06 12.29 -22.53
N LEU A 143 7.20 12.15 -21.87
CA LEU A 143 7.42 12.70 -20.53
C LEU A 143 7.66 14.21 -20.65
N ALA A 144 7.05 14.98 -19.74
CA ALA A 144 7.25 16.42 -19.70
C ALA A 144 8.71 16.77 -19.35
N SER A 145 9.28 17.73 -20.09
CA SER A 145 10.68 18.15 -19.93
C SER A 145 10.92 19.14 -18.79
N LYS A 146 9.86 19.79 -18.32
CA LYS A 146 9.88 20.74 -17.22
C LYS A 146 9.06 20.22 -16.06
N THR A 147 9.37 20.67 -14.85
CA THR A 147 8.62 20.29 -13.65
C THR A 147 7.97 21.51 -13.00
N LYS A 148 6.86 21.28 -12.32
CA LYS A 148 6.16 22.25 -11.47
C LYS A 148 5.61 21.51 -10.24
N LYS A 149 5.35 22.24 -9.17
CA LYS A 149 4.71 21.71 -7.97
C LYS A 149 3.19 21.71 -8.11
N TYR A 150 2.60 20.59 -7.74
CA TYR A 150 1.15 20.36 -7.83
C TYR A 150 0.62 19.64 -6.60
N VAL A 151 -0.63 19.92 -6.28
CA VAL A 151 -1.49 19.07 -5.45
C VAL A 151 -2.41 18.30 -6.39
N VAL A 152 -2.37 16.98 -6.34
CA VAL A 152 -3.20 16.14 -7.19
C VAL A 152 -4.40 15.65 -6.39
N VAL A 153 -5.60 15.87 -6.93
CA VAL A 153 -6.88 15.55 -6.30
C VAL A 153 -7.74 14.70 -7.23
N GLY A 154 -8.62 13.92 -6.64
CA GLY A 154 -9.58 13.10 -7.39
C GLY A 154 -10.83 13.87 -7.79
N HIS A 155 -11.85 13.10 -8.17
CA HIS A 155 -13.12 13.60 -8.74
C HIS A 155 -14.27 13.63 -7.73
N CYS A 156 -14.06 13.15 -6.51
CA CYS A 156 -15.11 13.13 -5.49
C CYS A 156 -15.29 14.52 -4.85
N CYS A 157 -16.51 14.85 -4.44
CA CYS A 157 -16.80 16.04 -3.65
C CYS A 157 -16.46 15.80 -2.17
N GLU A 158 -15.20 15.50 -1.91
CA GLU A 158 -14.65 15.15 -0.59
C GLU A 158 -13.25 15.75 -0.44
N SER A 159 -13.00 16.48 0.66
CA SER A 159 -11.72 17.14 0.90
C SER A 159 -10.56 16.16 1.08
N GLY A 160 -10.84 14.95 1.53
CA GLY A 160 -9.88 13.86 1.65
C GLY A 160 -9.58 13.10 0.35
N ASP A 161 -10.18 13.49 -0.79
CA ASP A 161 -9.87 12.87 -2.10
C ASP A 161 -8.56 13.40 -2.67
N LEU A 162 -7.47 13.18 -1.91
CA LEU A 162 -6.11 13.60 -2.21
C LEU A 162 -5.30 12.42 -2.76
N MET A 163 -4.70 12.59 -3.95
CA MET A 163 -3.70 11.65 -4.47
C MET A 163 -2.30 11.98 -3.95
N THR A 164 -2.11 13.22 -3.46
CA THR A 164 -0.85 13.70 -2.86
C THR A 164 -1.09 14.22 -1.44
N PRO A 165 -1.54 13.40 -0.49
CA PRO A 165 -1.56 13.80 0.91
C PRO A 165 -0.13 13.89 1.47
N ALA A 166 0.04 14.50 2.62
CA ALA A 166 1.29 14.37 3.37
C ALA A 166 1.46 12.92 3.86
N PRO A 167 2.70 12.43 3.98
CA PRO A 167 2.94 11.05 4.41
C PRO A 167 2.29 10.76 5.76
N ASP A 168 1.48 9.69 5.83
CA ASP A 168 0.72 9.24 6.99
C ASP A 168 -0.34 10.24 7.52
N GLU A 169 -0.60 11.32 6.77
CA GLU A 169 -1.58 12.36 7.10
C GLU A 169 -2.59 12.53 5.93
N PRO A 170 -3.65 11.73 5.86
CA PRO A 170 -4.53 11.65 4.69
C PRO A 170 -5.28 12.94 4.35
N GLU A 171 -5.51 13.82 5.33
CA GLU A 171 -6.23 15.09 5.12
C GLU A 171 -5.30 16.30 4.92
N THR A 172 -3.98 16.10 5.01
CA THR A 172 -3.00 17.17 4.89
C THR A 172 -2.50 17.29 3.45
N ILE A 173 -2.66 18.46 2.86
CA ILE A 173 -2.18 18.78 1.50
C ILE A 173 -0.66 18.73 1.45
N SER A 174 -0.12 18.07 0.44
CA SER A 174 1.32 18.10 0.14
C SER A 174 1.55 18.27 -1.36
N GLU A 175 2.43 19.21 -1.71
CA GLU A 175 2.81 19.41 -3.11
C GLU A 175 3.80 18.34 -3.58
N ARG A 176 3.61 17.90 -4.82
CA ARG A 176 4.55 17.05 -5.55
C ARG A 176 5.16 17.78 -6.71
N GLU A 177 6.45 17.62 -6.89
CA GLU A 177 7.13 18.04 -8.12
C GLU A 177 6.88 17.00 -9.21
N LEU A 178 6.10 17.38 -10.22
CA LEU A 178 5.71 16.55 -11.36
C LEU A 178 6.08 17.26 -12.65
N GLY A 179 6.17 16.52 -13.74
CA GLY A 179 6.25 17.12 -15.07
C GLY A 179 5.09 18.10 -15.31
N GLU A 180 5.32 19.16 -16.07
CA GLU A 180 4.25 20.11 -16.44
C GLU A 180 3.06 19.34 -17.05
N ILE A 181 1.88 19.64 -16.53
CA ILE A 181 0.62 18.96 -16.88
C ILE A 181 -0.31 19.96 -17.57
N ASN A 182 -0.95 19.52 -18.66
CA ASN A 182 -2.03 20.22 -19.32
C ASN A 182 -3.33 19.40 -19.21
N ILE A 183 -4.46 20.06 -19.39
CA ILE A 183 -5.75 19.36 -19.47
C ILE A 183 -5.70 18.35 -20.64
N GLY A 184 -6.08 17.11 -20.36
CA GLY A 184 -6.03 16.00 -21.29
C GLY A 184 -4.75 15.17 -21.25
N ASP A 185 -3.72 15.59 -20.51
CA ASP A 185 -2.54 14.76 -20.23
C ASP A 185 -2.89 13.60 -19.29
N LEU A 186 -2.07 12.55 -19.32
CA LEU A 186 -2.25 11.39 -18.49
C LEU A 186 -1.39 11.48 -17.22
N VAL A 187 -1.97 11.05 -16.11
CA VAL A 187 -1.26 10.85 -14.84
C VAL A 187 -1.29 9.37 -14.50
N VAL A 188 -0.13 8.76 -14.44
CA VAL A 188 0.04 7.35 -14.05
C VAL A 188 0.33 7.29 -12.56
N ILE A 189 -0.50 6.55 -11.83
CA ILE A 189 -0.38 6.30 -10.38
C ILE A 189 0.16 4.89 -10.23
N GLU A 190 1.43 4.77 -9.88
CA GLU A 190 2.10 3.47 -9.77
C GLU A 190 1.85 2.81 -8.41
N GLY A 191 1.96 1.48 -8.38
CA GLY A 191 1.83 0.71 -7.16
C GLY A 191 0.41 0.69 -6.57
N SER A 192 -0.59 0.79 -7.43
CA SER A 192 -2.02 0.92 -7.07
C SER A 192 -2.69 -0.44 -6.87
#